data_1f13c96a9f70cab4ba09e6de3355c0d9
#
_entry.id   1f13c96a9f70cab4ba09e6de3355c0d9
#
_cell.length_a   1.000
_cell.length_b   1.000
_cell.length_c   1.000
_cell.angle_alpha   90.00
_cell.angle_beta   90.00
_cell.angle_gamma   90.00
#
_symmetry.space_group_name_H-M   'P 1'
#
loop_
_entity.id
_entity.type
_entity.pdbx_description
1 polymer ?
#
loop_
_entity_poly.entity_id
_entity_poly.type
_entity_poly.pdbx_seq_one_letter_code
_entity_poly.pdbx_strand_id
1 'polypeptide(L)'
;MNATGYLEANSEARAVATSKGLFAYGRATAVSMTTTVRTAEATGSGWAGAAHSDWSRIAPAALGSRAIEKARLSDRPAAIEPGRYTVILEPTAVGNLVQLVAFALNARGADEGRSFFTKPGGGNKIGMKVVDERVTLVSDPLDPDAAAMTFAGDGLPVKRTVWIENGMVKNLAYDRYWAEKQGKEPTPLIGSLRMSGGDQSVEEMIASTQRGILVTRFWYIRPVDPRTILYTGLTRDGTFLIENGKITRAVKNLRFNESPIFMLNNLEAMGEPVRVSASEDGSPGFAIVVPPIKTRDFTFTSLSDAI
;
A
#
# COMPACT_ATOMS: atom_id res chain seq x y z
N MET A 1 -27.73 -9.84 -6.86
CA MET A 1 -26.45 -9.44 -6.24
C MET A 1 -26.71 -8.97 -4.81
N ASN A 2 -25.80 -9.29 -3.90
CA ASN A 2 -25.84 -8.83 -2.52
C ASN A 2 -24.70 -7.83 -2.32
N ALA A 3 -24.99 -6.70 -1.67
CA ALA A 3 -24.01 -5.68 -1.36
C ALA A 3 -23.88 -5.53 0.15
N THR A 4 -22.66 -5.43 0.63
CA THR A 4 -22.31 -5.08 2.01
C THR A 4 -21.31 -3.95 1.97
N GLY A 5 -21.34 -3.08 2.95
CA GLY A 5 -20.42 -1.95 2.99
C GLY A 5 -20.17 -1.48 4.40
N TYR A 6 -19.14 -0.68 4.54
CA TYR A 6 -18.76 -0.03 5.77
C TYR A 6 -18.44 1.43 5.50
N LEU A 7 -19.00 2.30 6.31
CA LEU A 7 -18.72 3.74 6.31
C LEU A 7 -18.25 4.12 7.69
N GLU A 8 -17.11 4.77 7.76
CA GLU A 8 -16.55 5.32 8.98
C GLU A 8 -16.20 6.80 8.77
N ALA A 9 -16.57 7.63 9.74
CA ALA A 9 -16.17 9.02 9.78
C ALA A 9 -15.69 9.36 11.19
N ASN A 10 -14.44 9.78 11.29
CA ASN A 10 -13.76 10.09 12.53
C ASN A 10 -13.36 11.56 12.59
N SER A 11 -13.48 12.15 13.78
CA SER A 11 -12.87 13.43 14.13
C SER A 11 -12.00 13.22 15.36
N GLU A 12 -10.73 13.54 15.26
CA GLU A 12 -9.75 13.39 16.32
C GLU A 12 -9.22 14.76 16.74
N ALA A 13 -9.06 14.96 18.05
CA ALA A 13 -8.26 16.05 18.60
C ALA A 13 -7.17 15.44 19.49
N ARG A 14 -5.94 15.86 19.29
CA ARG A 14 -4.79 15.40 20.08
C ARG A 14 -4.08 16.60 20.68
N ALA A 15 -3.73 16.50 21.96
CA ALA A 15 -2.89 17.45 22.64
C ALA A 15 -1.76 16.74 23.37
N VAL A 16 -0.58 17.35 23.38
CA VAL A 16 0.59 16.91 24.15
C VAL A 16 1.12 18.10 24.93
N ALA A 17 1.29 17.93 26.24
CA ALA A 17 1.90 18.90 27.11
C ALA A 17 3.02 18.24 27.94
N THR A 18 4.11 18.94 28.18
CA THR A 18 5.23 18.43 28.98
C THR A 18 5.61 19.39 30.08
N SER A 19 6.22 18.88 31.16
CA SER A 19 6.75 19.71 32.27
C SER A 19 7.84 20.68 31.84
N LYS A 20 8.41 20.53 30.64
CA LYS A 20 9.42 21.44 30.07
C LYS A 20 8.82 22.53 29.16
N GLY A 21 7.48 22.75 29.23
CA GLY A 21 6.82 23.84 28.53
C GLY A 21 6.40 23.55 27.10
N LEU A 22 6.59 22.33 26.58
CA LEU A 22 6.03 21.97 25.27
C LEU A 22 4.50 21.88 25.39
N PHE A 23 3.81 22.52 24.46
CA PHE A 23 2.39 22.29 24.19
C PHE A 23 2.18 22.16 22.69
N ALA A 24 1.56 21.08 22.25
CA ALA A 24 1.16 20.86 20.87
C ALA A 24 -0.33 20.44 20.83
N TYR A 25 -1.06 20.99 19.89
CA TYR A 25 -2.48 20.66 19.67
C TYR A 25 -2.75 20.52 18.18
N GLY A 26 -3.50 19.50 17.80
CA GLY A 26 -3.93 19.28 16.43
C GLY A 26 -5.30 18.63 16.35
N ARG A 27 -5.94 18.83 15.21
CA ARG A 27 -7.22 18.17 14.87
C ARG A 27 -7.08 17.51 13.52
N ALA A 28 -7.72 16.36 13.35
CA ALA A 28 -7.81 15.66 12.08
C ALA A 28 -9.19 15.07 11.88
N THR A 29 -9.60 14.96 10.64
CA THR A 29 -10.78 14.22 10.22
C THR A 29 -10.34 13.10 9.30
N ALA A 30 -11.02 11.97 9.36
CA ALA A 30 -10.83 10.87 8.46
C ALA A 30 -12.16 10.24 8.11
N VAL A 31 -12.35 9.91 6.86
CA VAL A 31 -13.53 9.20 6.37
C VAL A 31 -13.08 8.07 5.47
N SER A 32 -13.70 6.92 5.59
CA SER A 32 -13.56 5.81 4.65
C SER A 32 -14.91 5.21 4.31
N MET A 33 -15.01 4.74 3.08
CA MET A 33 -16.14 3.97 2.63
C MET A 33 -15.64 2.78 1.82
N THR A 34 -16.15 1.60 2.14
CA THR A 34 -15.90 0.38 1.37
C THR A 34 -17.23 -0.27 1.00
N THR A 35 -17.25 -0.96 -0.11
CA THR A 35 -18.37 -1.79 -0.52
C THR A 35 -17.87 -3.06 -1.20
N THR A 36 -18.47 -4.18 -0.82
CA THR A 36 -18.27 -5.48 -1.45
C THR A 36 -19.59 -5.94 -2.05
N VAL A 37 -19.57 -6.28 -3.31
CA VAL A 37 -20.73 -6.84 -4.03
C VAL A 37 -20.43 -8.28 -4.40
N ARG A 38 -21.38 -9.17 -4.17
CA ARG A 38 -21.31 -10.59 -4.59
C ARG A 38 -22.44 -10.92 -5.53
N THR A 39 -22.17 -11.80 -6.50
CA THR A 39 -23.19 -12.38 -7.35
C THR A 39 -24.21 -13.19 -6.52
N ALA A 40 -25.38 -13.48 -7.05
CA ALA A 40 -26.42 -14.20 -6.31
C ALA A 40 -25.96 -15.59 -5.84
N GLU A 41 -25.16 -16.26 -6.67
CA GLU A 41 -24.58 -17.59 -6.38
C GLU A 41 -23.29 -17.51 -5.54
N ALA A 42 -22.87 -16.28 -5.15
CA ALA A 42 -21.62 -16.00 -4.43
C ALA A 42 -20.33 -16.52 -5.11
N THR A 43 -20.38 -16.72 -6.43
CA THR A 43 -19.22 -17.16 -7.22
C THR A 43 -18.35 -16.00 -7.69
N GLY A 44 -18.91 -14.78 -7.77
CA GLY A 44 -18.21 -13.55 -8.10
C GLY A 44 -18.25 -12.56 -6.95
N SER A 45 -17.14 -11.86 -6.73
CA SER A 45 -16.99 -10.83 -5.71
C SER A 45 -16.22 -9.64 -6.26
N GLY A 46 -16.72 -8.43 -5.99
CA GLY A 46 -16.06 -7.19 -6.36
C GLY A 46 -16.03 -6.22 -5.18
N TRP A 47 -14.91 -5.56 -4.99
CA TRP A 47 -14.71 -4.60 -3.93
C TRP A 47 -14.29 -3.24 -4.49
N ALA A 48 -14.74 -2.18 -3.84
CA ALA A 48 -14.23 -0.84 -4.03
C ALA A 48 -14.19 -0.10 -2.69
N GLY A 49 -13.17 0.72 -2.51
CA GLY A 49 -13.01 1.53 -1.30
C GLY A 49 -12.30 2.84 -1.59
N ALA A 50 -12.57 3.82 -0.75
CA ALA A 50 -11.89 5.12 -0.75
C ALA A 50 -11.77 5.64 0.68
N ALA A 51 -10.71 6.40 0.95
CA ALA A 51 -10.50 7.10 2.20
C ALA A 51 -9.99 8.51 1.93
N HIS A 52 -10.43 9.49 2.74
CA HIS A 52 -9.97 10.86 2.65
C HIS A 52 -10.14 11.57 4.01
N SER A 53 -9.59 12.76 4.16
CA SER A 53 -9.88 13.66 5.28
C SER A 53 -11.17 14.46 5.09
N ASP A 54 -11.69 14.52 3.88
CA ASP A 54 -12.87 15.27 3.47
C ASP A 54 -13.88 14.33 2.80
N TRP A 55 -15.11 14.27 3.36
CA TRP A 55 -16.20 13.45 2.83
C TRP A 55 -16.58 13.80 1.39
N SER A 56 -16.50 15.06 1.01
CA SER A 56 -16.83 15.51 -0.35
C SER A 56 -15.97 14.87 -1.44
N ARG A 57 -14.83 14.31 -1.04
CA ARG A 57 -13.90 13.59 -1.93
C ARG A 57 -14.23 12.10 -2.09
N ILE A 58 -15.23 11.60 -1.36
CA ILE A 58 -15.72 10.24 -1.53
C ILE A 58 -16.88 10.26 -2.51
N ALA A 59 -16.84 9.39 -3.51
CA ALA A 59 -17.90 9.25 -4.52
C ALA A 59 -18.63 7.88 -4.35
N PRO A 60 -19.65 7.77 -3.47
CA PRO A 60 -20.28 6.49 -3.12
C PRO A 60 -20.86 5.76 -4.33
N ALA A 61 -21.50 6.48 -5.24
CA ALA A 61 -22.11 5.90 -6.44
C ALA A 61 -21.05 5.26 -7.37
N ALA A 62 -19.88 5.94 -7.52
CA ALA A 62 -18.79 5.40 -8.32
C ALA A 62 -18.16 4.15 -7.68
N LEU A 63 -18.03 4.12 -6.34
CA LEU A 63 -17.57 2.93 -5.61
C LEU A 63 -18.54 1.77 -5.81
N GLY A 64 -19.85 2.01 -5.67
CA GLY A 64 -20.88 1.00 -5.90
C GLY A 64 -20.83 0.42 -7.32
N SER A 65 -20.75 1.29 -8.34
CA SER A 65 -20.66 0.87 -9.74
C SER A 65 -19.41 0.03 -10.01
N ARG A 66 -18.26 0.43 -9.50
CA ARG A 66 -16.99 -0.30 -9.62
C ARG A 66 -17.06 -1.68 -8.97
N ALA A 67 -17.62 -1.76 -7.76
CA ALA A 67 -17.77 -3.04 -7.06
C ALA A 67 -18.73 -3.99 -7.81
N ILE A 68 -19.83 -3.47 -8.36
CA ILE A 68 -20.79 -4.25 -9.19
C ILE A 68 -20.11 -4.78 -10.45
N GLU A 69 -19.37 -3.93 -11.16
CA GLU A 69 -18.64 -4.32 -12.37
C GLU A 69 -17.64 -5.44 -12.08
N LYS A 70 -16.80 -5.26 -11.05
CA LYS A 70 -15.83 -6.29 -10.62
C LYS A 70 -16.51 -7.60 -10.21
N ALA A 71 -17.64 -7.54 -9.49
CA ALA A 71 -18.40 -8.74 -9.13
C ALA A 71 -18.91 -9.51 -10.35
N ARG A 72 -19.37 -8.79 -11.38
CA ARG A 72 -19.80 -9.41 -12.64
C ARG A 72 -18.62 -10.04 -13.40
N LEU A 73 -17.51 -9.31 -13.50
CA LEU A 73 -16.32 -9.78 -14.19
C LEU A 73 -15.65 -10.97 -13.49
N SER A 74 -15.78 -11.06 -12.15
CA SER A 74 -15.16 -12.12 -11.34
C SER A 74 -16.05 -13.35 -11.17
N ASP A 75 -17.20 -13.42 -11.85
CA ASP A 75 -18.13 -14.56 -11.73
C ASP A 75 -17.54 -15.85 -12.30
N ARG A 76 -17.74 -16.96 -11.59
CA ARG A 76 -17.25 -18.31 -11.94
C ARG A 76 -15.76 -18.35 -12.29
N PRO A 77 -14.87 -17.96 -11.36
CA PRO A 77 -13.46 -17.87 -11.63
C PRO A 77 -12.85 -19.24 -11.93
N ALA A 78 -11.95 -19.29 -12.92
CA ALA A 78 -11.22 -20.50 -13.29
C ALA A 78 -9.93 -20.63 -12.49
N ALA A 79 -9.49 -21.85 -12.24
CA ALA A 79 -8.14 -22.10 -11.72
C ALA A 79 -7.08 -21.84 -12.80
N ILE A 80 -5.93 -21.33 -12.37
CA ILE A 80 -4.72 -21.25 -13.18
C ILE A 80 -3.55 -21.82 -12.38
N GLU A 81 -2.49 -22.23 -13.07
CA GLU A 81 -1.29 -22.71 -12.40
C GLU A 81 -0.61 -21.58 -11.61
N PRO A 82 -0.27 -21.79 -10.33
CA PRO A 82 0.61 -20.90 -9.59
C PRO A 82 1.97 -20.74 -10.30
N GLY A 83 2.65 -19.62 -10.04
CA GLY A 83 3.93 -19.34 -10.68
C GLY A 83 4.28 -17.86 -10.64
N ARG A 84 5.23 -17.48 -11.47
CA ARG A 84 5.62 -16.08 -11.65
C ARG A 84 4.86 -15.47 -12.82
N TYR A 85 4.31 -14.29 -12.57
CA TYR A 85 3.53 -13.57 -13.58
C TYR A 85 3.95 -12.10 -13.64
N THR A 86 3.81 -11.50 -14.81
CA THR A 86 3.62 -10.06 -14.89
C THR A 86 2.29 -9.75 -14.24
N VAL A 87 2.28 -8.80 -13.30
CA VAL A 87 1.04 -8.35 -12.65
C VAL A 87 0.81 -6.87 -12.89
N ILE A 88 -0.46 -6.52 -13.02
CA ILE A 88 -0.92 -5.15 -12.92
C ILE A 88 -1.63 -5.05 -11.57
N LEU A 89 -1.13 -4.19 -10.72
CA LEU A 89 -1.68 -3.95 -9.39
C LEU A 89 -2.47 -2.65 -9.41
N GLU A 90 -3.76 -2.72 -9.11
CA GLU A 90 -4.54 -1.50 -8.86
C GLU A 90 -3.98 -0.74 -7.65
N PRO A 91 -4.25 0.56 -7.52
CA PRO A 91 -3.67 1.38 -6.44
C PRO A 91 -3.88 0.82 -5.04
N THR A 92 -5.04 0.18 -4.75
CA THR A 92 -5.28 -0.46 -3.45
C THR A 92 -4.32 -1.63 -3.21
N ALA A 93 -4.07 -2.47 -4.22
CA ALA A 93 -3.11 -3.57 -4.12
C ALA A 93 -1.68 -3.05 -3.91
N VAL A 94 -1.30 -1.97 -4.58
CA VAL A 94 0.00 -1.30 -4.37
C VAL A 94 0.08 -0.76 -2.95
N GLY A 95 -0.94 -0.06 -2.47
CA GLY A 95 -1.01 0.48 -1.12
C GLY A 95 -0.89 -0.60 -0.04
N ASN A 96 -1.54 -1.75 -0.23
CA ASN A 96 -1.43 -2.90 0.68
C ASN A 96 0.02 -3.37 0.88
N LEU A 97 0.87 -3.27 -0.15
CA LEU A 97 2.26 -3.73 -0.08
C LEU A 97 3.24 -2.60 0.25
N VAL A 98 3.07 -1.40 -0.30
CA VAL A 98 4.00 -0.27 -0.09
C VAL A 98 3.98 0.23 1.35
N GLN A 99 2.84 0.19 2.05
CA GLN A 99 2.81 0.50 3.49
C GLN A 99 3.72 -0.41 4.33
N LEU A 100 3.97 -1.65 3.89
CA LEU A 100 4.85 -2.59 4.60
C LEU A 100 6.32 -2.15 4.51
N VAL A 101 6.71 -1.50 3.41
CA VAL A 101 8.03 -0.85 3.30
C VAL A 101 8.14 0.28 4.32
N ALA A 102 7.08 1.12 4.43
CA ALA A 102 7.04 2.21 5.39
C ALA A 102 7.21 1.73 6.84
N PHE A 103 6.53 0.67 7.23
CA PHE A 103 6.66 0.08 8.58
C PHE A 103 8.03 -0.54 8.85
N ALA A 104 8.75 -0.94 7.80
CA ALA A 104 10.10 -1.49 7.91
C ALA A 104 11.20 -0.41 8.01
N LEU A 105 10.90 0.87 7.77
CA LEU A 105 11.86 1.99 7.81
C LEU A 105 12.31 2.34 9.24
N ASN A 106 12.46 1.37 10.13
CA ASN A 106 12.88 1.54 11.51
C ASN A 106 14.40 1.47 11.62
N ALA A 107 15.04 2.55 12.07
CA ALA A 107 16.49 2.67 12.16
C ALA A 107 17.10 1.68 13.14
N ARG A 108 16.49 1.50 14.33
CA ARG A 108 17.02 0.57 15.34
C ARG A 108 17.04 -0.87 14.82
N GLY A 109 15.96 -1.32 14.20
CA GLY A 109 15.91 -2.65 13.61
C GLY A 109 16.95 -2.85 12.51
N ALA A 110 17.24 -1.80 11.73
CA ALA A 110 18.27 -1.82 10.69
C ALA A 110 19.67 -1.89 11.27
N ASP A 111 19.99 -1.04 12.25
CA ASP A 111 21.32 -0.96 12.87
C ASP A 111 21.64 -2.22 13.70
N GLU A 112 20.63 -2.86 14.31
CA GLU A 112 20.76 -4.10 15.09
C GLU A 112 20.75 -5.38 14.23
N GLY A 113 20.71 -5.29 12.90
CA GLY A 113 20.80 -6.46 12.01
C GLY A 113 19.50 -7.25 11.83
N ARG A 114 18.33 -6.69 12.19
CA ARG A 114 17.03 -7.37 12.21
C ARG A 114 16.07 -6.98 11.08
N SER A 115 16.52 -6.17 10.13
CA SER A 115 15.68 -5.57 9.09
C SER A 115 16.30 -5.72 7.71
N PHE A 116 15.47 -5.64 6.67
CA PHE A 116 15.95 -5.47 5.29
C PHE A 116 16.91 -4.27 5.15
N PHE A 117 16.67 -3.20 5.88
CA PHE A 117 17.50 -2.01 5.81
C PHE A 117 18.85 -2.12 6.55
N THR A 118 19.19 -3.30 7.06
CA THR A 118 20.52 -3.63 7.56
C THR A 118 21.51 -3.74 6.40
N LYS A 119 22.65 -3.06 6.51
CA LYS A 119 23.76 -3.15 5.55
C LYS A 119 24.59 -4.42 5.82
N PRO A 120 25.00 -5.17 4.80
CA PRO A 120 25.99 -6.21 4.97
C PRO A 120 27.26 -5.67 5.62
N GLY A 121 27.74 -6.33 6.68
CA GLY A 121 28.91 -5.89 7.45
C GLY A 121 28.58 -4.90 8.59
N GLY A 122 27.31 -4.56 8.81
CA GLY A 122 26.86 -3.71 9.92
C GLY A 122 26.39 -2.32 9.53
N GLY A 123 25.57 -1.73 10.40
CA GLY A 123 24.89 -0.46 10.14
C GLY A 123 23.70 -0.59 9.20
N ASN A 124 23.23 0.52 8.63
CA ASN A 124 22.03 0.57 7.83
C ASN A 124 22.28 0.98 6.36
N LYS A 125 21.26 0.86 5.54
CA LYS A 125 21.30 1.11 4.09
C LYS A 125 21.07 2.56 3.67
N ILE A 126 21.15 3.56 4.57
CA ILE A 126 21.07 4.96 4.14
C ILE A 126 22.19 5.24 3.11
N GLY A 127 21.81 5.86 1.99
CA GLY A 127 22.70 6.12 0.85
C GLY A 127 22.81 4.96 -0.16
N MET A 128 22.12 3.84 0.07
CA MET A 128 22.14 2.69 -0.85
C MET A 128 20.88 2.63 -1.71
N LYS A 129 21.02 2.22 -2.96
CA LYS A 129 19.88 1.91 -3.86
C LYS A 129 19.25 0.57 -3.41
N VAL A 130 17.94 0.57 -3.21
CA VAL A 130 17.19 -0.60 -2.72
C VAL A 130 15.99 -0.98 -3.61
N VAL A 131 15.50 -0.04 -4.42
CA VAL A 131 14.41 -0.23 -5.37
C VAL A 131 14.71 0.47 -6.70
N ASP A 132 13.81 0.34 -7.68
CA ASP A 132 13.92 1.01 -8.98
C ASP A 132 14.04 2.55 -8.81
N GLU A 133 14.82 3.19 -9.67
CA GLU A 133 15.09 4.64 -9.60
C GLU A 133 13.84 5.52 -9.83
N ARG A 134 12.79 4.99 -10.42
CA ARG A 134 11.50 5.68 -10.56
C ARG A 134 10.76 5.82 -9.23
N VAL A 135 11.16 5.08 -8.20
CA VAL A 135 10.48 5.06 -6.89
C VAL A 135 11.05 6.14 -5.98
N THR A 136 10.18 7.05 -5.58
CA THR A 136 10.40 8.01 -4.50
C THR A 136 9.28 7.87 -3.48
N LEU A 137 9.61 7.72 -2.20
CA LEU A 137 8.67 7.64 -1.07
C LEU A 137 8.86 8.83 -0.14
N VAL A 138 7.79 9.58 0.07
CA VAL A 138 7.80 10.81 0.87
C VAL A 138 6.63 10.79 1.86
N SER A 139 6.87 11.27 3.08
CA SER A 139 5.82 11.67 4.02
C SER A 139 5.80 13.17 4.13
N ASP A 140 4.61 13.76 4.02
CA ASP A 140 4.40 15.18 4.25
C ASP A 140 3.08 15.36 5.03
N PRO A 141 3.13 15.87 6.28
CA PRO A 141 1.91 16.07 7.05
C PRO A 141 0.97 17.13 6.45
N LEU A 142 1.49 17.97 5.54
CA LEU A 142 0.72 19.03 4.87
C LEU A 142 0.29 18.64 3.45
N ASP A 143 0.55 17.42 3.01
CA ASP A 143 0.06 16.92 1.71
C ASP A 143 -1.48 16.91 1.70
N PRO A 144 -2.15 17.66 0.80
CA PRO A 144 -3.62 17.76 0.80
C PRO A 144 -4.34 16.44 0.59
N ASP A 145 -3.71 15.49 -0.11
CA ASP A 145 -4.27 14.15 -0.35
C ASP A 145 -3.89 13.15 0.74
N ALA A 146 -2.83 13.42 1.51
CA ALA A 146 -2.31 12.52 2.54
C ALA A 146 -1.99 13.25 3.84
N ALA A 147 -2.81 14.26 4.21
CA ALA A 147 -2.63 15.03 5.42
C ALA A 147 -2.55 14.14 6.67
N ALA A 148 -1.66 14.49 7.59
CA ALA A 148 -1.44 13.79 8.85
C ALA A 148 -1.23 14.78 9.99
N MET A 149 -1.19 14.28 11.25
CA MET A 149 -0.82 15.12 12.40
C MET A 149 0.59 15.67 12.25
N THR A 150 0.76 16.94 12.59
CA THR A 150 2.04 17.66 12.50
C THR A 150 3.00 17.38 13.66
N PHE A 151 2.60 16.55 14.60
CA PHE A 151 3.42 16.10 15.71
C PHE A 151 3.12 14.64 16.07
N ALA A 152 4.15 13.94 16.55
CA ALA A 152 4.05 12.57 17.03
C ALA A 152 3.52 12.50 18.48
N GLY A 153 3.19 11.31 18.96
CA GLY A 153 2.65 11.12 20.31
C GLY A 153 3.56 11.55 21.46
N ASP A 154 4.87 11.64 21.22
CA ASP A 154 5.88 12.14 22.14
C ASP A 154 6.18 13.65 21.99
N GLY A 155 5.40 14.35 21.16
CA GLY A 155 5.53 15.78 20.90
C GLY A 155 6.61 16.16 19.89
N LEU A 156 7.26 15.20 19.23
CA LEU A 156 8.19 15.52 18.14
C LEU A 156 7.43 16.13 16.95
N PRO A 157 7.95 17.22 16.36
CA PRO A 157 7.35 17.77 15.15
C PRO A 157 7.52 16.78 13.98
N VAL A 158 6.43 16.49 13.28
CA VAL A 158 6.46 15.73 12.03
C VAL A 158 6.68 16.72 10.89
N LYS A 159 7.70 16.47 10.08
CA LYS A 159 8.09 17.31 8.94
C LYS A 159 8.02 16.48 7.66
N ARG A 160 7.99 17.18 6.53
CA ARG A 160 8.18 16.53 5.25
C ARG A 160 9.51 15.75 5.28
N THR A 161 9.43 14.45 5.06
CA THR A 161 10.58 13.53 5.11
C THR A 161 10.62 12.68 3.84
N VAL A 162 11.75 12.70 3.14
CA VAL A 162 12.01 11.82 2.01
C VAL A 162 12.65 10.54 2.55
N TRP A 163 11.98 9.43 2.41
CA TRP A 163 12.44 8.12 2.89
C TRP A 163 13.31 7.41 1.86
N ILE A 164 12.80 7.34 0.65
CA ILE A 164 13.49 6.82 -0.53
C ILE A 164 13.39 7.88 -1.61
N GLU A 165 14.48 8.19 -2.27
CA GLU A 165 14.53 9.11 -3.41
C GLU A 165 15.26 8.45 -4.57
N ASN A 166 14.61 8.37 -5.71
CA ASN A 166 15.15 7.71 -6.90
C ASN A 166 15.74 6.32 -6.60
N GLY A 167 14.99 5.52 -5.81
CA GLY A 167 15.38 4.19 -5.38
C GLY A 167 16.40 4.13 -4.24
N MET A 168 16.95 5.26 -3.80
CA MET A 168 17.98 5.32 -2.74
C MET A 168 17.38 5.65 -1.39
N VAL A 169 17.75 4.91 -0.35
CA VAL A 169 17.35 5.19 1.04
C VAL A 169 17.99 6.51 1.50
N LYS A 170 17.17 7.48 1.87
CA LYS A 170 17.59 8.79 2.38
C LYS A 170 17.48 8.89 3.89
N ASN A 171 16.42 8.35 4.46
CA ASN A 171 16.15 8.42 5.88
C ASN A 171 15.58 7.10 6.39
N LEU A 172 15.77 6.87 7.70
CA LEU A 172 15.08 5.87 8.51
C LEU A 172 14.44 6.58 9.70
N ALA A 173 13.39 5.98 10.27
CA ALA A 173 12.74 6.51 11.46
C ALA A 173 13.60 6.22 12.70
N TYR A 174 14.01 7.28 13.38
CA TYR A 174 14.74 7.25 14.63
C TYR A 174 13.83 7.73 15.76
N ASP A 175 13.50 6.87 16.72
CA ASP A 175 12.89 7.33 17.96
C ASP A 175 13.92 8.14 18.80
N ARG A 176 13.46 8.85 19.84
CA ARG A 176 14.35 9.69 20.67
C ARG A 176 15.49 8.90 21.29
N TYR A 177 15.22 7.72 21.82
CA TYR A 177 16.21 6.88 22.47
C TYR A 177 17.30 6.43 21.50
N TRP A 178 16.89 5.93 20.32
CA TRP A 178 17.85 5.44 19.34
C TRP A 178 18.61 6.57 18.65
N ALA A 179 17.95 7.70 18.42
CA ALA A 179 18.59 8.90 17.88
C ALA A 179 19.72 9.39 18.82
N GLU A 180 19.43 9.55 20.12
CA GLU A 180 20.42 9.94 21.12
C GLU A 180 21.60 8.95 21.14
N LYS A 181 21.32 7.64 21.15
CA LYS A 181 22.34 6.59 21.17
C LYS A 181 23.24 6.60 19.92
N GLN A 182 22.72 7.05 18.79
CA GLN A 182 23.44 7.14 17.51
C GLN A 182 23.99 8.55 17.21
N GLY A 183 23.82 9.52 18.10
CA GLY A 183 24.22 10.91 17.89
C GLY A 183 23.49 11.57 16.72
N LYS A 184 22.20 11.26 16.53
CA LYS A 184 21.36 11.75 15.44
C LYS A 184 20.14 12.51 15.96
N GLU A 185 19.53 13.29 15.08
CA GLU A 185 18.24 13.89 15.35
C GLU A 185 17.11 12.84 15.23
N PRO A 186 16.13 12.85 16.14
CA PRO A 186 15.00 11.98 16.05
C PRO A 186 14.13 12.29 14.81
N THR A 187 13.74 11.24 14.12
CA THR A 187 12.87 11.31 12.94
C THR A 187 11.61 10.52 13.27
N PRO A 188 10.45 11.19 13.52
CA PRO A 188 9.23 10.51 13.93
C PRO A 188 8.76 9.48 12.88
N LEU A 189 8.05 8.49 13.38
CA LEU A 189 7.36 7.53 12.52
C LEU A 189 6.36 8.23 11.58
N ILE A 190 6.18 7.64 10.45
CA ILE A 190 5.38 8.07 9.32
C ILE A 190 3.90 8.09 9.69
N GLY A 191 3.21 9.21 9.47
CA GLY A 191 1.74 9.31 9.57
C GLY A 191 1.04 9.22 8.22
N SER A 192 1.79 9.37 7.12
CA SER A 192 1.29 9.32 5.75
C SER A 192 2.40 8.90 4.80
N LEU A 193 2.05 8.48 3.59
CA LEU A 193 3.03 8.13 2.57
C LEU A 193 2.51 8.47 1.18
N ARG A 194 3.36 9.10 0.37
CA ARG A 194 3.17 9.28 -1.07
C ARG A 194 4.29 8.58 -1.82
N MET A 195 3.94 7.78 -2.80
CA MET A 195 4.86 7.22 -3.80
C MET A 195 4.81 8.06 -5.06
N SER A 196 5.95 8.22 -5.73
CA SER A 196 6.02 8.77 -7.09
C SER A 196 5.14 7.97 -8.06
N GLY A 197 4.77 8.59 -9.15
CA GLY A 197 3.97 7.96 -10.20
C GLY A 197 4.55 8.14 -11.59
N GLY A 198 3.75 7.76 -12.57
CA GLY A 198 3.94 7.92 -14.00
C GLY A 198 2.62 8.34 -14.64
N ASP A 199 2.49 8.11 -15.93
CA ASP A 199 1.38 8.59 -16.76
C ASP A 199 0.56 7.45 -17.41
N GLN A 200 0.95 6.19 -17.20
CA GLN A 200 0.24 5.07 -17.82
C GLN A 200 -1.03 4.69 -17.08
N SER A 201 -2.14 4.63 -17.78
CA SER A 201 -3.39 4.09 -17.25
C SER A 201 -3.34 2.56 -17.06
N VAL A 202 -4.24 2.03 -16.24
CA VAL A 202 -4.39 0.58 -16.07
C VAL A 202 -4.74 -0.10 -17.39
N GLU A 203 -5.56 0.54 -18.21
CA GLU A 203 -5.97 0.07 -19.54
C GLU A 203 -4.77 -0.04 -20.51
N GLU A 204 -3.87 0.93 -20.51
CA GLU A 204 -2.63 0.88 -21.30
C GLU A 204 -1.68 -0.20 -20.81
N MET A 205 -1.56 -0.36 -19.49
CA MET A 205 -0.79 -1.45 -18.91
C MET A 205 -1.35 -2.82 -19.31
N ILE A 206 -2.68 -3.00 -19.31
CA ILE A 206 -3.35 -4.21 -19.79
C ILE A 206 -3.05 -4.41 -21.28
N ALA A 207 -3.28 -3.39 -22.12
CA ALA A 207 -3.09 -3.46 -23.57
C ALA A 207 -1.65 -3.87 -23.95
N SER A 208 -0.65 -3.47 -23.16
CA SER A 208 0.77 -3.81 -23.37
C SER A 208 1.21 -5.16 -22.77
N THR A 209 0.28 -5.95 -22.19
CA THR A 209 0.60 -7.21 -21.49
C THR A 209 0.19 -8.42 -22.31
N GLN A 210 1.16 -9.25 -22.72
CA GLN A 210 0.91 -10.49 -23.47
C GLN A 210 0.25 -11.55 -22.60
N ARG A 211 0.77 -11.76 -21.38
CA ARG A 211 0.20 -12.66 -20.37
C ARG A 211 0.49 -12.10 -18.99
N GLY A 212 -0.52 -11.94 -18.17
CA GLY A 212 -0.38 -11.39 -16.83
C GLY A 212 -1.64 -11.54 -16.00
N ILE A 213 -1.61 -10.96 -14.82
CA ILE A 213 -2.73 -10.97 -13.87
C ILE A 213 -3.00 -9.54 -13.41
N LEU A 214 -4.25 -9.10 -13.52
CA LEU A 214 -4.74 -7.89 -12.85
C LEU A 214 -5.20 -8.26 -11.45
N VAL A 215 -4.71 -7.55 -10.43
CA VAL A 215 -5.04 -7.73 -9.02
C VAL A 215 -5.69 -6.46 -8.48
N THR A 216 -6.90 -6.58 -7.97
CA THR A 216 -7.65 -5.46 -7.38
C THR A 216 -7.12 -5.07 -6.00
N ARG A 217 -6.95 -6.06 -5.13
CA ARG A 217 -6.41 -5.87 -3.79
C ARG A 217 -5.85 -7.16 -3.21
N PHE A 218 -5.09 -7.01 -2.12
CA PHE A 218 -4.63 -8.14 -1.33
C PHE A 218 -5.40 -8.24 -0.01
N TRP A 219 -5.35 -9.44 0.58
CA TRP A 219 -6.04 -9.77 1.82
C TRP A 219 -5.20 -10.71 2.68
N TYR A 220 -5.40 -10.67 4.00
CA TYR A 220 -4.76 -11.57 4.96
C TYR A 220 -3.23 -11.57 4.82
N ILE A 221 -2.64 -10.38 4.78
CA ILE A 221 -1.21 -10.18 4.59
C ILE A 221 -0.50 -10.44 5.92
N ARG A 222 0.46 -11.36 5.94
CA ARG A 222 1.20 -11.75 7.15
C ARG A 222 2.70 -11.78 6.89
N PRO A 223 3.52 -11.33 7.87
CA PRO A 223 4.98 -11.33 7.72
C PRO A 223 5.53 -12.76 7.71
N VAL A 224 6.52 -12.98 6.86
CA VAL A 224 7.27 -14.25 6.76
C VAL A 224 8.72 -14.02 7.21
N ASP A 225 9.39 -13.00 6.62
CA ASP A 225 10.78 -12.68 6.97
C ASP A 225 11.02 -11.16 6.93
N PRO A 226 11.32 -10.54 8.09
CA PRO A 226 11.58 -9.10 8.16
C PRO A 226 12.89 -8.67 7.49
N ARG A 227 13.85 -9.59 7.29
CA ARG A 227 15.13 -9.29 6.65
C ARG A 227 15.01 -9.09 5.14
N THR A 228 13.95 -9.60 4.55
CA THR A 228 13.64 -9.45 3.12
C THR A 228 12.34 -8.70 2.89
N ILE A 229 11.65 -8.28 3.96
CA ILE A 229 10.28 -7.75 3.91
C ILE A 229 9.37 -8.73 3.14
N LEU A 230 9.57 -10.04 3.36
CA LEU A 230 8.78 -11.07 2.72
C LEU A 230 7.45 -11.23 3.45
N TYR A 231 6.37 -11.16 2.68
CA TYR A 231 5.01 -11.35 3.16
C TYR A 231 4.30 -12.44 2.36
N THR A 232 3.35 -13.09 3.01
CA THR A 232 2.35 -13.95 2.37
C THR A 232 0.98 -13.32 2.50
N GLY A 233 0.12 -13.57 1.54
CA GLY A 233 -1.26 -13.11 1.54
C GLY A 233 -2.03 -13.70 0.36
N LEU A 234 -3.21 -13.18 0.11
CA LEU A 234 -4.13 -13.64 -0.92
C LEU A 234 -4.52 -12.48 -1.83
N THR A 235 -4.73 -12.74 -3.12
CA THR A 235 -5.55 -11.85 -3.95
C THR A 235 -6.99 -11.92 -3.51
N ARG A 236 -7.77 -10.86 -3.69
CA ARG A 236 -9.17 -10.80 -3.23
C ARG A 236 -10.04 -9.90 -4.10
N ASP A 237 -11.32 -10.29 -4.24
CA ASP A 237 -12.40 -9.46 -4.81
C ASP A 237 -12.13 -8.93 -6.23
N GLY A 238 -11.50 -9.72 -7.06
CA GLY A 238 -11.17 -9.41 -8.45
C GLY A 238 -9.71 -9.74 -8.76
N THR A 239 -9.53 -10.91 -9.36
CA THR A 239 -8.25 -11.38 -9.90
C THR A 239 -8.54 -11.84 -11.32
N PHE A 240 -7.86 -11.25 -12.31
CA PHE A 240 -8.22 -11.44 -13.71
C PHE A 240 -6.99 -11.83 -14.55
N LEU A 241 -7.16 -12.84 -15.40
CA LEU A 241 -6.14 -13.23 -16.37
C LEU A 241 -6.15 -12.25 -17.55
N ILE A 242 -4.97 -11.77 -17.89
CA ILE A 242 -4.73 -10.95 -19.08
C ILE A 242 -4.02 -11.82 -20.11
N GLU A 243 -4.53 -11.85 -21.33
CA GLU A 243 -3.91 -12.49 -22.49
C GLU A 243 -4.07 -11.61 -23.71
N ASN A 244 -2.97 -11.40 -24.43
CA ASN A 244 -2.94 -10.60 -25.67
C ASN A 244 -3.55 -9.19 -25.50
N GLY A 245 -3.21 -8.52 -24.40
CA GLY A 245 -3.66 -7.14 -24.13
C GLY A 245 -5.09 -7.00 -23.66
N LYS A 246 -5.76 -8.07 -23.23
CA LYS A 246 -7.16 -8.05 -22.79
C LYS A 246 -7.39 -8.92 -21.56
N ILE A 247 -8.29 -8.50 -20.69
CA ILE A 247 -8.84 -9.37 -19.65
C ILE A 247 -9.66 -10.46 -20.32
N THR A 248 -9.29 -11.72 -20.13
CA THR A 248 -9.95 -12.86 -20.79
C THR A 248 -10.91 -13.61 -19.87
N ARG A 249 -10.59 -13.69 -18.58
CA ARG A 249 -11.44 -14.36 -17.58
C ARG A 249 -11.04 -14.02 -16.15
N ALA A 250 -11.96 -14.24 -15.24
CA ALA A 250 -11.67 -14.26 -13.82
C ALA A 250 -10.88 -15.52 -13.43
N VAL A 251 -10.01 -15.37 -12.44
CA VAL A 251 -9.27 -16.49 -11.85
C VAL A 251 -9.52 -16.58 -10.35
N LYS A 252 -9.45 -17.81 -9.83
CA LYS A 252 -9.54 -18.08 -8.38
C LYS A 252 -8.44 -17.29 -7.65
N ASN A 253 -8.73 -16.90 -6.42
CA ASN A 253 -7.75 -16.20 -5.62
C ASN A 253 -6.44 -17.00 -5.51
N LEU A 254 -5.35 -16.28 -5.52
CA LEU A 254 -4.00 -16.82 -5.49
C LEU A 254 -3.31 -16.40 -4.19
N ARG A 255 -2.62 -17.33 -3.56
CA ARG A 255 -1.68 -17.01 -2.47
C ARG A 255 -0.38 -16.50 -3.07
N PHE A 256 0.10 -15.39 -2.56
CA PHE A 256 1.43 -14.89 -2.90
C PHE A 256 2.42 -15.09 -1.73
N ASN A 257 3.68 -15.21 -2.08
CA ASN A 257 4.83 -14.98 -1.20
C ASN A 257 5.73 -13.99 -1.93
N GLU A 258 5.69 -12.71 -1.51
CA GLU A 258 6.36 -11.65 -2.25
C GLU A 258 6.94 -10.60 -1.31
N SER A 259 8.02 -9.97 -1.76
CA SER A 259 8.59 -8.79 -1.12
C SER A 259 8.22 -7.53 -1.90
N PRO A 260 7.64 -6.50 -1.26
CA PRO A 260 7.42 -5.23 -1.94
C PRO A 260 8.71 -4.59 -2.47
N ILE A 261 9.86 -4.92 -1.90
CA ILE A 261 11.16 -4.49 -2.43
C ILE A 261 11.43 -5.14 -3.79
N PHE A 262 11.20 -6.45 -3.91
CA PHE A 262 11.36 -7.17 -5.17
C PHE A 262 10.36 -6.67 -6.22
N MET A 263 9.09 -6.51 -5.82
CA MET A 263 8.04 -5.92 -6.64
C MET A 263 8.46 -4.54 -7.19
N LEU A 264 8.98 -3.66 -6.34
CA LEU A 264 9.42 -2.31 -6.72
C LEU A 264 10.73 -2.28 -7.52
N ASN A 265 11.52 -3.35 -7.52
CA ASN A 265 12.69 -3.50 -8.40
C ASN A 265 12.34 -4.04 -9.79
N ASN A 266 11.19 -4.66 -9.95
CA ASN A 266 10.74 -5.26 -11.20
C ASN A 266 9.68 -4.42 -11.93
N LEU A 267 9.60 -3.13 -11.63
CA LEU A 267 8.65 -2.21 -12.26
C LEU A 267 8.83 -2.16 -13.77
N GLU A 268 7.72 -2.21 -14.49
CA GLU A 268 7.65 -1.95 -15.94
C GLU A 268 6.95 -0.63 -16.24
N ALA A 269 5.86 -0.32 -15.50
CA ALA A 269 5.07 0.88 -15.68
C ALA A 269 4.49 1.39 -14.37
N MET A 270 4.15 2.68 -14.33
CA MET A 270 3.49 3.35 -13.22
C MET A 270 2.46 4.33 -13.79
N GLY A 271 1.32 4.45 -13.13
CA GLY A 271 0.29 5.42 -13.46
C GLY A 271 0.26 6.62 -12.50
N GLU A 272 -0.82 7.39 -12.55
CA GLU A 272 -1.01 8.52 -11.64
C GLU A 272 -1.26 8.06 -10.20
N PRO A 273 -0.60 8.65 -9.19
CA PRO A 273 -0.84 8.34 -7.80
C PRO A 273 -2.22 8.81 -7.34
N VAL A 274 -2.94 7.94 -6.67
CA VAL A 274 -4.24 8.25 -6.07
C VAL A 274 -4.26 7.82 -4.60
N ARG A 275 -5.03 8.52 -3.78
CA ARG A 275 -5.25 8.12 -2.39
C ARG A 275 -6.10 6.87 -2.33
N VAL A 276 -5.68 5.92 -1.51
CA VAL A 276 -6.36 4.63 -1.33
C VAL A 276 -6.59 4.32 0.14
N SER A 277 -7.56 3.46 0.40
CA SER A 277 -7.69 2.75 1.65
C SER A 277 -6.87 1.46 1.55
N ALA A 278 -5.65 1.48 2.11
CA ALA A 278 -4.72 0.35 2.05
C ALA A 278 -4.94 -0.67 3.18
N SER A 279 -5.84 -0.37 4.12
CA SER A 279 -6.19 -1.27 5.21
C SER A 279 -6.99 -2.48 4.69
N GLU A 280 -6.74 -3.67 5.26
CA GLU A 280 -7.47 -4.89 4.91
C GLU A 280 -8.95 -4.78 5.23
N ASP A 281 -9.31 -4.12 6.31
CA ASP A 281 -10.68 -3.93 6.79
C ASP A 281 -11.35 -2.67 6.23
N GLY A 282 -10.60 -1.84 5.50
CA GLY A 282 -11.08 -0.58 4.92
C GLY A 282 -11.15 0.59 5.90
N SER A 283 -10.70 0.43 7.15
CA SER A 283 -10.67 1.51 8.14
C SER A 283 -9.78 2.67 7.72
N PRO A 284 -10.11 3.92 8.12
CA PRO A 284 -9.25 5.07 7.90
C PRO A 284 -8.01 4.94 8.78
N GLY A 285 -6.95 4.43 8.23
CA GLY A 285 -5.68 4.27 8.89
C GLY A 285 -4.63 5.21 8.34
N PHE A 286 -3.51 4.66 8.07
CA PHE A 286 -2.38 5.30 7.46
C PHE A 286 -2.75 5.91 6.09
N ALA A 287 -2.59 7.24 5.93
CA ALA A 287 -2.90 7.91 4.67
C ALA A 287 -1.85 7.57 3.60
N ILE A 288 -2.29 6.94 2.52
CA ILE A 288 -1.38 6.50 1.47
C ILE A 288 -1.85 6.92 0.08
N VAL A 289 -0.93 7.46 -0.70
CA VAL A 289 -1.13 7.88 -2.10
C VAL A 289 -0.14 7.13 -2.95
N VAL A 290 -0.63 6.27 -3.83
CA VAL A 290 0.19 5.38 -4.65
C VAL A 290 -0.39 5.23 -6.06
N PRO A 291 0.46 5.01 -7.08
CA PRO A 291 0.01 4.73 -8.43
C PRO A 291 -0.46 3.28 -8.60
N PRO A 292 -1.24 2.95 -9.63
CA PRO A 292 -1.25 1.61 -10.18
C PRO A 292 0.14 1.29 -10.76
N ILE A 293 0.54 0.04 -10.71
CA ILE A 293 1.83 -0.38 -11.28
C ILE A 293 1.69 -1.65 -12.12
N LYS A 294 2.57 -1.78 -13.11
CA LYS A 294 2.87 -3.03 -13.79
C LYS A 294 4.25 -3.51 -13.35
N THR A 295 4.36 -4.75 -12.89
CA THR A 295 5.61 -5.35 -12.45
C THR A 295 5.71 -6.80 -12.92
N ARG A 296 6.93 -7.24 -13.25
CA ARG A 296 7.18 -8.63 -13.67
C ARG A 296 7.56 -9.52 -12.49
N ASP A 297 7.51 -10.82 -12.74
CA ASP A 297 8.02 -11.88 -11.84
C ASP A 297 7.38 -11.93 -10.45
N PHE A 298 6.16 -11.41 -10.29
CA PHE A 298 5.43 -11.50 -9.04
C PHE A 298 5.04 -12.95 -8.75
N THR A 299 5.32 -13.44 -7.54
CA THR A 299 5.26 -14.86 -7.21
C THR A 299 3.95 -15.26 -6.54
N PHE A 300 3.18 -16.11 -7.22
CA PHE A 300 2.03 -16.83 -6.64
C PHE A 300 2.40 -18.27 -6.35
N THR A 301 2.07 -18.76 -5.14
CA THR A 301 2.55 -20.06 -4.64
C THR A 301 1.49 -21.16 -4.62
N SER A 302 0.22 -20.80 -4.54
CA SER A 302 -0.91 -21.74 -4.55
C SER A 302 -2.21 -21.05 -4.91
N LEU A 303 -3.20 -21.86 -5.28
CA LEU A 303 -4.59 -21.42 -5.35
C LEU A 303 -5.19 -21.28 -3.94
N SER A 304 -6.20 -20.45 -3.82
CA SER A 304 -7.03 -20.31 -2.64
C SER A 304 -8.50 -20.39 -3.04
N ASP A 305 -9.26 -21.24 -2.36
CA ASP A 305 -10.71 -21.36 -2.54
C ASP A 305 -11.48 -20.34 -1.69
N ALA A 306 -10.79 -19.44 -0.98
CA ALA A 306 -11.43 -18.35 -0.26
C ALA A 306 -12.09 -17.37 -1.25
N ILE A 307 -13.39 -17.14 -1.09
CA ILE A 307 -14.22 -16.21 -1.87
C ILE A 307 -14.34 -14.89 -1.13
#